data_e32611aca58c50262a35673f55b50cdc
#
_entry.id   e32611aca58c50262a35673f55b50cdc
#
_cell.length_a   1.000
_cell.length_b   1.000
_cell.length_c   1.000
_cell.angle_alpha   90.00
_cell.angle_beta   90.00
_cell.angle_gamma   90.00
#
_symmetry.space_group_name_H-M   'P 1'
#
loop_
_entity.id
_entity.type
_entity.pdbx_description
1 polymer ?
#
loop_
_entity_poly.entity_id
_entity_poly.type
_entity_poly.pdbx_seq_one_letter_code
_entity_poly.pdbx_strand_id
1 'polypeptide(L)'
;MAASTQKDSVVYNKLVRDRIPEIITGNGSKCSTEILSPEDYLRMLDAKLDEELAEYHKDQNIEELADLLEVIRAVAVARGYTLEELERVRYEKTEKRGGFEKRILLKEVW
;
A
#
# COMPACT_ATOMS: atom_id res chain seq x y z
N MET A 1 36.23 -10.70 -5.73
CA MET A 1 35.89 -11.80 -4.91
C MET A 1 34.40 -11.87 -4.72
N ALA A 2 33.86 -13.05 -4.96
CA ALA A 2 32.43 -13.29 -4.89
C ALA A 2 31.84 -13.00 -3.50
N ALA A 3 32.62 -13.30 -2.47
CA ALA A 3 32.15 -13.12 -1.08
C ALA A 3 31.85 -11.65 -0.73
N SER A 4 32.61 -10.70 -1.27
CA SER A 4 32.41 -9.29 -0.97
C SER A 4 31.13 -8.77 -1.63
N THR A 5 30.73 -9.31 -2.79
CA THR A 5 29.50 -8.92 -3.47
C THR A 5 28.28 -9.30 -2.63
N GLN A 6 28.30 -10.47 -1.99
CA GLN A 6 27.19 -10.93 -1.16
C GLN A 6 26.99 -10.09 0.11
N LYS A 7 28.05 -9.49 0.62
CA LYS A 7 27.96 -8.63 1.81
C LYS A 7 27.13 -7.37 1.57
N ASP A 8 27.00 -6.96 0.30
CA ASP A 8 26.26 -5.77 -0.06
C ASP A 8 24.79 -6.04 -0.36
N SER A 9 24.36 -7.31 -0.21
CA SER A 9 22.95 -7.66 -0.44
C SER A 9 22.07 -7.15 0.69
N VAL A 10 20.92 -6.59 0.33
CA VAL A 10 19.88 -6.17 1.26
C VAL A 10 18.64 -6.99 0.97
N VAL A 11 18.08 -7.59 2.02
CA VAL A 11 16.88 -8.42 1.91
C VAL A 11 15.67 -7.62 2.36
N TYR A 12 14.70 -7.44 1.49
CA TYR A 12 13.48 -6.68 1.79
C TYR A 12 12.28 -7.57 2.08
N ASN A 13 12.05 -8.61 1.27
CA ASN A 13 10.93 -9.54 1.40
C ASN A 13 9.58 -8.84 1.59
N LYS A 14 9.29 -7.87 0.75
CA LYS A 14 8.02 -7.15 0.79
C LYS A 14 7.54 -6.80 -0.60
N LEU A 15 6.23 -6.57 -0.72
CA LEU A 15 5.64 -6.14 -1.97
C LEU A 15 6.21 -4.81 -2.41
N VAL A 16 6.42 -4.68 -3.72
CA VAL A 16 6.84 -3.42 -4.33
C VAL A 16 5.91 -3.11 -5.49
N ARG A 17 5.89 -1.86 -5.92
CA ARG A 17 5.14 -1.46 -7.12
C ARG A 17 5.72 -2.16 -8.35
N ASP A 18 4.88 -2.39 -9.33
CA ASP A 18 5.19 -3.23 -10.50
C ASP A 18 6.45 -2.84 -11.25
N ARG A 19 6.77 -1.56 -11.29
CA ARG A 19 7.91 -1.08 -12.06
C ARG A 19 9.22 -0.98 -11.26
N ILE A 20 9.17 -1.29 -9.98
CA ILE A 20 10.38 -1.18 -9.14
C ILE A 20 11.52 -2.08 -9.61
N PRO A 21 11.27 -3.37 -9.98
CA PRO A 21 12.38 -4.19 -10.47
C PRO A 21 13.09 -3.59 -11.68
N GLU A 22 12.36 -3.06 -12.66
CA GLU A 22 13.00 -2.44 -13.83
C GLU A 22 13.74 -1.16 -13.47
N ILE A 23 13.27 -0.41 -12.49
CA ILE A 23 13.96 0.79 -12.00
C ILE A 23 15.29 0.41 -11.35
N ILE A 24 15.29 -0.65 -10.53
CA ILE A 24 16.51 -1.15 -9.87
C ILE A 24 17.53 -1.57 -10.90
N THR A 25 17.13 -2.37 -11.89
CA THR A 25 18.06 -2.83 -12.94
C THR A 25 18.52 -1.67 -13.83
N GLY A 26 17.64 -0.70 -14.10
CA GLY A 26 18.01 0.49 -14.84
C GLY A 26 19.05 1.35 -14.14
N ASN A 27 19.14 1.26 -12.82
CA ASN A 27 20.15 1.96 -12.03
C ASN A 27 21.44 1.18 -11.84
N GLY A 28 21.59 0.03 -12.51
CA GLY A 28 22.81 -0.77 -12.47
C GLY A 28 22.88 -1.80 -11.37
N SER A 29 21.83 -1.91 -10.54
CA SER A 29 21.76 -2.94 -9.50
C SER A 29 21.05 -4.19 -10.04
N LYS A 30 21.07 -5.26 -9.26
CA LYS A 30 20.37 -6.50 -9.57
C LYS A 30 19.38 -6.77 -8.46
N CYS A 31 18.28 -7.44 -8.79
CA CYS A 31 17.30 -7.83 -7.80
C CYS A 31 16.76 -9.22 -8.11
N SER A 32 16.23 -9.86 -7.08
CA SER A 32 15.56 -11.15 -7.17
C SER A 32 14.10 -10.92 -6.79
N THR A 33 13.17 -11.42 -7.60
CA THR A 33 11.74 -11.25 -7.39
C THR A 33 11.00 -12.56 -7.58
N GLU A 34 9.78 -12.63 -7.04
CA GLU A 34 8.88 -13.72 -7.35
C GLU A 34 7.46 -13.18 -7.47
N ILE A 35 6.61 -13.89 -8.21
CA ILE A 35 5.19 -13.57 -8.33
C ILE A 35 4.45 -14.43 -7.30
N LEU A 36 3.77 -13.78 -6.38
CA LEU A 36 3.08 -14.46 -5.29
C LEU A 36 1.81 -15.15 -5.77
N SER A 37 1.40 -16.20 -5.06
CA SER A 37 0.07 -16.77 -5.22
C SER A 37 -0.98 -15.74 -4.81
N PRO A 38 -2.24 -15.87 -5.28
CA PRO A 38 -3.30 -14.95 -4.86
C PRO A 38 -3.46 -14.85 -3.34
N GLU A 39 -3.32 -15.98 -2.62
CA GLU A 39 -3.45 -16.00 -1.17
C GLU A 39 -2.31 -15.25 -0.48
N ASP A 40 -1.08 -15.51 -0.90
CA ASP A 40 0.09 -14.83 -0.35
C ASP A 40 0.08 -13.36 -0.70
N TYR A 41 -0.35 -13.02 -1.92
CA TYR A 41 -0.47 -11.63 -2.35
C TYR A 41 -1.42 -10.85 -1.44
N LEU A 42 -2.61 -11.40 -1.17
CA LEU A 42 -3.59 -10.74 -0.33
C LEU A 42 -3.05 -10.51 1.09
N ARG A 43 -2.38 -11.52 1.65
CA ARG A 43 -1.77 -11.40 2.97
C ARG A 43 -0.69 -10.33 3.00
N MET A 44 0.14 -10.28 1.96
CA MET A 44 1.21 -9.29 1.86
C MET A 44 0.68 -7.88 1.61
N LEU A 45 -0.45 -7.75 0.91
CA LEU A 45 -1.13 -6.46 0.75
C LEU A 45 -1.64 -5.94 2.09
N ASP A 46 -2.23 -6.79 2.92
CA ASP A 46 -2.68 -6.38 4.24
C ASP A 46 -1.50 -5.90 5.10
N ALA A 47 -0.37 -6.61 5.03
CA ALA A 47 0.84 -6.18 5.72
C ALA A 47 1.36 -4.84 5.15
N LYS A 48 1.22 -4.63 3.85
CA LYS A 48 1.62 -3.39 3.20
C LYS A 48 0.76 -2.21 3.64
N LEU A 49 -0.53 -2.44 3.89
CA LEU A 49 -1.42 -1.42 4.46
C LEU A 49 -0.88 -0.91 5.79
N ASP A 50 -0.50 -1.82 6.67
CA ASP A 50 0.06 -1.46 7.98
C ASP A 50 1.37 -0.68 7.81
N GLU A 51 2.21 -1.11 6.90
CA GLU A 51 3.49 -0.45 6.61
C GLU A 51 3.29 0.99 6.13
N GLU A 52 2.41 1.20 5.15
CA GLU A 52 2.17 2.52 4.58
C GLU A 52 1.47 3.45 5.58
N LEU A 53 0.59 2.90 6.41
CA LEU A 53 -0.04 3.67 7.48
C LEU A 53 1.02 4.17 8.49
N ALA A 54 1.95 3.30 8.86
CA ALA A 54 3.04 3.68 9.76
C ALA A 54 3.94 4.75 9.14
N GLU A 55 4.23 4.64 7.84
CA GLU A 55 5.02 5.64 7.12
C GLU A 55 4.31 7.00 7.09
N TYR A 56 2.98 6.99 6.89
CA TYR A 56 2.22 8.23 6.96
C TYR A 56 2.30 8.86 8.35
N HIS A 57 2.16 8.07 9.40
CA HIS A 57 2.25 8.60 10.78
C HIS A 57 3.61 9.24 11.06
N LYS A 58 4.65 8.71 10.45
CA LYS A 58 6.01 9.20 10.62
C LYS A 58 6.25 10.51 9.86
N ASP A 59 5.88 10.57 8.59
CA ASP A 59 6.25 11.66 7.69
C ASP A 59 5.11 12.64 7.40
N GLN A 60 3.86 12.22 7.53
CA GLN A 60 2.63 13.03 7.43
C GLN A 60 2.56 13.90 6.17
N ASN A 61 3.02 13.39 5.03
CA ASN A 61 3.05 14.11 3.76
C ASN A 61 2.12 13.47 2.73
N ILE A 62 1.96 14.16 1.61
CA ILE A 62 1.03 13.72 0.55
C ILE A 62 1.51 12.45 -0.14
N GLU A 63 2.82 12.25 -0.27
CA GLU A 63 3.38 11.05 -0.89
C GLU A 63 2.99 9.80 -0.11
N GLU A 64 3.04 9.87 1.22
CA GLU A 64 2.66 8.73 2.06
C GLU A 64 1.16 8.44 1.98
N LEU A 65 0.33 9.47 1.86
CA LEU A 65 -1.10 9.28 1.63
C LEU A 65 -1.36 8.64 0.27
N ALA A 66 -0.63 9.05 -0.76
CA ALA A 66 -0.76 8.47 -2.09
C ALA A 66 -0.35 6.99 -2.09
N ASP A 67 0.72 6.65 -1.38
CA ASP A 67 1.16 5.26 -1.26
C ASP A 67 0.12 4.41 -0.53
N LEU A 68 -0.44 4.93 0.57
CA LEU A 68 -1.50 4.24 1.31
C LEU A 68 -2.73 4.02 0.43
N LEU A 69 -3.14 5.04 -0.31
CA LEU A 69 -4.28 4.95 -1.22
C LEU A 69 -4.05 3.89 -2.30
N GLU A 70 -2.85 3.83 -2.87
CA GLU A 70 -2.53 2.84 -3.89
C GLU A 70 -2.67 1.42 -3.36
N VAL A 71 -2.23 1.17 -2.13
CA VAL A 71 -2.38 -0.14 -1.51
C VAL A 71 -3.85 -0.46 -1.24
N ILE A 72 -4.65 0.52 -0.77
CA ILE A 72 -6.10 0.33 -0.58
C ILE A 72 -6.76 -0.09 -1.90
N ARG A 73 -6.42 0.54 -3.00
CA ARG A 73 -6.95 0.20 -4.33
C ARG A 73 -6.57 -1.23 -4.72
N ALA A 74 -5.32 -1.61 -4.50
CA ALA A 74 -4.85 -2.97 -4.79
C ALA A 74 -5.58 -4.01 -3.94
N VAL A 75 -5.83 -3.72 -2.66
CA VAL A 75 -6.59 -4.61 -1.78
C VAL A 75 -8.01 -4.82 -2.31
N ALA A 76 -8.68 -3.74 -2.73
CA ALA A 76 -10.04 -3.85 -3.26
C ALA A 76 -10.08 -4.80 -4.46
N VAL A 77 -9.16 -4.63 -5.41
CA VAL A 77 -9.09 -5.48 -6.61
C VAL A 77 -8.76 -6.93 -6.23
N ALA A 78 -7.81 -7.13 -5.32
CA ALA A 78 -7.41 -8.47 -4.89
C ALA A 78 -8.55 -9.22 -4.19
N ARG A 79 -9.46 -8.50 -3.54
CA ARG A 79 -10.63 -9.09 -2.89
C ARG A 79 -11.83 -9.26 -3.84
N GLY A 80 -11.67 -8.93 -5.11
CA GLY A 80 -12.70 -9.15 -6.13
C GLY A 80 -13.61 -7.97 -6.40
N TYR A 81 -13.31 -6.82 -5.85
CA TYR A 81 -14.07 -5.59 -6.13
C TYR A 81 -13.45 -4.82 -7.29
N THR A 82 -14.22 -3.95 -7.92
CA THR A 82 -13.69 -3.02 -8.89
C THR A 82 -13.35 -1.69 -8.21
N LEU A 83 -12.51 -0.89 -8.86
CA LEU A 83 -12.21 0.44 -8.35
C LEU A 83 -13.43 1.35 -8.40
N GLU A 84 -14.31 1.15 -9.39
CA GLU A 84 -15.58 1.87 -9.50
C GLU A 84 -16.50 1.55 -8.33
N GLU A 85 -16.56 0.27 -7.92
CA GLU A 85 -17.36 -0.12 -6.75
C GLU A 85 -16.84 0.51 -5.48
N LEU A 86 -15.53 0.51 -5.29
CA LEU A 86 -14.90 1.13 -4.13
C LEU A 86 -15.26 2.62 -4.05
N GLU A 87 -15.10 3.35 -5.16
CA GLU A 87 -15.41 4.78 -5.23
C GLU A 87 -16.89 5.05 -5.02
N ARG A 88 -17.76 4.22 -5.61
CA ARG A 88 -19.21 4.36 -5.44
C ARG A 88 -19.61 4.22 -3.97
N VAL A 89 -19.12 3.19 -3.29
CA VAL A 89 -19.44 2.95 -1.89
C VAL A 89 -18.92 4.11 -1.02
N ARG A 90 -17.69 4.56 -1.29
CA ARG A 90 -17.12 5.70 -0.59
C ARG A 90 -18.00 6.94 -0.74
N TYR A 91 -18.39 7.25 -1.97
CA TYR A 91 -19.21 8.41 -2.29
C TYR A 91 -20.60 8.31 -1.64
N GLU A 92 -21.26 7.16 -1.72
CA GLU A 92 -22.57 6.94 -1.12
C GLU A 92 -22.55 7.15 0.40
N LYS A 93 -21.48 6.68 1.06
CA LYS A 93 -21.32 6.92 2.49
C LYS A 93 -21.15 8.39 2.81
N THR A 94 -20.38 9.11 1.99
CA THR A 94 -20.19 10.55 2.15
C THR A 94 -21.52 11.30 1.98
N GLU A 95 -22.34 10.90 1.00
CA GLU A 95 -23.64 11.49 0.79
C GLU A 95 -24.58 11.28 1.98
N LYS A 96 -24.55 10.09 2.57
CA LYS A 96 -25.44 9.75 3.69
C LYS A 96 -24.96 10.27 5.04
N ARG A 97 -23.66 10.25 5.27
CA ARG A 97 -23.08 10.49 6.60
C ARG A 97 -22.21 11.74 6.67
N GLY A 98 -21.89 12.33 5.52
CA GLY A 98 -20.97 13.46 5.42
C GLY A 98 -19.51 13.02 5.44
N GLY A 99 -18.62 13.96 5.24
CA GLY A 99 -17.19 13.77 5.41
C GLY A 99 -16.78 14.12 6.83
N PHE A 100 -15.57 14.63 6.98
CA PHE A 100 -15.03 14.96 8.31
C PHE A 100 -14.73 16.45 8.49
N GLU A 101 -15.19 17.30 7.57
CA GLU A 101 -14.82 18.72 7.56
C GLU A 101 -15.32 19.50 8.78
N LYS A 102 -16.40 19.04 9.41
CA LYS A 102 -16.96 19.73 10.58
C LYS A 102 -16.21 19.43 11.88
N ARG A 103 -15.27 18.51 11.86
CA ARG A 103 -14.41 18.20 13.02
C ARG A 103 -15.19 17.80 14.26
N ILE A 104 -16.24 16.98 14.07
CA ILE A 104 -17.15 16.59 15.16
C ILE A 104 -16.57 15.41 15.94
N LEU A 105 -16.39 15.60 17.24
CA LEU A 105 -16.06 14.52 18.16
C LEU A 105 -17.34 14.10 18.89
N LEU A 106 -17.79 12.87 18.64
CA LEU A 106 -18.93 12.32 19.35
C LEU A 106 -18.49 11.90 20.75
N LYS A 107 -19.01 12.51 21.78
CA LYS A 107 -18.61 12.25 23.16
C LYS A 107 -19.45 11.17 23.82
N GLU A 108 -20.76 11.21 23.66
CA GLU A 108 -21.64 10.22 24.24
C GLU A 108 -23.02 10.24 23.60
N VAL A 109 -23.72 9.14 23.77
CA VAL A 109 -25.10 8.98 23.32
C VAL A 109 -25.89 8.39 24.48
N TRP A 110 -27.10 8.90 24.74
CA TRP A 110 -27.95 8.34 25.78
C TRP A 110 -29.40 8.28 25.39
#